data_6af6bafc7204411af81ac7086e8991d5
#
_entry.id   6af6bafc7204411af81ac7086e8991d5
#
_cell.length_a   1.000
_cell.length_b   1.000
_cell.length_c   1.000
_cell.angle_alpha   90.00
_cell.angle_beta   90.00
_cell.angle_gamma   90.00
#
_symmetry.space_group_name_H-M   'P 1'
#
loop_
_entity.id
_entity.type
_entity.pdbx_description
1 polymer ?
#
loop_
_entity_poly.entity_id
_entity_poly.type
_entity_poly.pdbx_seq_one_letter_code
_entity_poly.pdbx_strand_id
1 'polypeptide(L)'
;MNFAVIGAGAWGTAFTIHLSRLNHTVTLVPRRFEQALAIASTRENTDYLPGLPLPLSIQLGHELTPVLMEADVVILACPSQALRETCERVRAHLGLATQLKLIVSLAKGLELGTHLRPSEVIAAVLPDYAVGSLTGPTNAAEVARGKPAAMVLAATRTGAFLTEVQAALSGPTLRVYTTDDVAGVEFGGSLKNVYAIAAGCSDGLKLGDNTKAALLTRALAEMVRVGVALGAKAETFYGLGGFGDLVATCTGAWSRNRTFGQHLGEGAKASDLLAASKSVVEGYRTTESFAGLCKERGIDAPILGEIHRILYEGKPPAEALTALMTRELKRE
;
A
#
# COMPACT_ATOMS: atom_id res chain seq x y z
N MET A 1 24.31 -0.37 1.27
CA MET A 1 23.44 0.60 1.97
C MET A 1 22.90 -0.01 3.24
N ASN A 2 22.62 0.82 4.23
CA ASN A 2 22.01 0.44 5.48
C ASN A 2 20.53 0.85 5.47
N PHE A 3 19.64 -0.12 5.65
CA PHE A 3 18.20 0.08 5.64
C PHE A 3 17.61 -0.16 7.03
N ALA A 4 16.77 0.78 7.47
CA ALA A 4 15.89 0.58 8.62
C ALA A 4 14.47 0.35 8.14
N VAL A 5 13.89 -0.82 8.37
CA VAL A 5 12.49 -1.14 8.02
C VAL A 5 11.64 -1.05 9.28
N ILE A 6 10.84 0.00 9.39
CA ILE A 6 9.98 0.27 10.55
C ILE A 6 8.59 -0.27 10.29
N GLY A 7 8.25 -1.35 10.98
CA GLY A 7 7.02 -2.10 10.86
C GLY A 7 7.24 -3.54 10.38
N ALA A 8 7.00 -4.50 11.26
CA ALA A 8 7.13 -5.93 10.99
C ALA A 8 5.77 -6.59 10.70
N GLY A 9 5.00 -5.98 9.80
CA GLY A 9 3.88 -6.64 9.14
C GLY A 9 4.36 -7.60 8.04
N ALA A 10 3.46 -8.28 7.34
CA ALA A 10 3.82 -9.21 6.27
C ALA A 10 4.73 -8.55 5.21
N TRP A 11 4.36 -7.35 4.75
CA TRP A 11 5.11 -6.67 3.70
C TRP A 11 6.47 -6.14 4.18
N GLY A 12 6.53 -5.50 5.36
CA GLY A 12 7.80 -5.03 5.92
C GLY A 12 8.78 -6.19 6.15
N THR A 13 8.30 -7.33 6.67
CA THR A 13 9.12 -8.54 6.84
C THR A 13 9.60 -9.10 5.50
N ALA A 14 8.73 -9.21 4.51
CA ALA A 14 9.08 -9.71 3.18
C ALA A 14 10.11 -8.82 2.47
N PHE A 15 9.94 -7.51 2.59
CA PHE A 15 10.87 -6.54 2.00
C PHE A 15 12.24 -6.55 2.70
N THR A 16 12.27 -6.73 4.03
CA THR A 16 13.50 -6.94 4.79
C THR A 16 14.25 -8.20 4.32
N ILE A 17 13.55 -9.31 4.09
CA ILE A 17 14.13 -10.55 3.53
C ILE A 17 14.71 -10.28 2.14
N HIS A 18 14.00 -9.53 1.29
CA HIS A 18 14.49 -9.16 -0.04
C HIS A 18 15.79 -8.35 0.04
N LEU A 19 15.84 -7.28 0.84
CA LEU A 19 17.02 -6.45 1.01
C LEU A 19 18.23 -7.23 1.56
N SER A 20 18.00 -8.13 2.51
CA SER A 20 19.02 -9.00 3.06
C SER A 20 19.63 -9.93 1.99
N ARG A 21 18.82 -10.45 1.05
CA ARG A 21 19.30 -11.26 -0.08
C ARG A 21 20.17 -10.47 -1.06
N LEU A 22 20.05 -9.16 -1.07
CA LEU A 22 20.90 -8.27 -1.85
C LEU A 22 22.19 -7.87 -1.10
N ASN A 23 22.47 -8.52 0.04
CA ASN A 23 23.62 -8.28 0.91
C ASN A 23 23.66 -6.86 1.50
N HIS A 24 22.51 -6.25 1.73
CA HIS A 24 22.43 -4.99 2.46
C HIS A 24 22.39 -5.24 3.97
N THR A 25 22.89 -4.27 4.73
CA THR A 25 22.65 -4.22 6.18
C THR A 25 21.20 -3.79 6.41
N VAL A 26 20.41 -4.63 7.05
CA VAL A 26 18.99 -4.37 7.24
C VAL A 26 18.58 -4.62 8.68
N THR A 27 18.00 -3.60 9.29
CA THR A 27 17.39 -3.71 10.61
C THR A 27 15.87 -3.66 10.49
N LEU A 28 15.19 -4.74 10.89
CA LEU A 28 13.74 -4.78 11.01
C LEU A 28 13.34 -4.31 12.41
N VAL A 29 12.44 -3.32 12.47
CA VAL A 29 11.96 -2.73 13.73
C VAL A 29 10.47 -3.03 13.90
N PRO A 30 10.11 -4.08 14.65
CA PRO A 30 8.73 -4.32 15.04
C PRO A 30 8.18 -3.20 15.93
N ARG A 31 6.86 -3.01 15.91
CA ARG A 31 6.21 -1.99 16.76
C ARG A 31 6.28 -2.35 18.24
N ARG A 32 6.14 -3.64 18.57
CA ARG A 32 6.09 -4.15 19.95
C ARG A 32 7.38 -4.89 20.26
N PHE A 33 7.87 -4.70 21.48
CA PHE A 33 9.07 -5.38 21.96
C PHE A 33 8.92 -6.91 21.98
N GLU A 34 7.77 -7.41 22.43
CA GLU A 34 7.47 -8.84 22.48
C GLU A 34 7.53 -9.47 21.08
N GLN A 35 7.07 -8.76 20.05
CA GLN A 35 7.17 -9.22 18.67
C GLN A 35 8.63 -9.26 18.22
N ALA A 36 9.46 -8.29 18.60
CA ALA A 36 10.88 -8.29 18.29
C ALA A 36 11.59 -9.48 18.93
N LEU A 37 11.32 -9.78 20.21
CA LEU A 37 11.84 -10.92 20.92
C LEU A 37 11.39 -12.26 20.30
N ALA A 38 10.10 -12.39 19.98
CA ALA A 38 9.57 -13.59 19.35
C ALA A 38 10.26 -13.87 18.00
N ILE A 39 10.39 -12.84 17.13
CA ILE A 39 11.06 -12.97 15.85
C ILE A 39 12.57 -13.25 16.04
N ALA A 40 13.22 -12.64 17.03
CA ALA A 40 14.63 -12.88 17.30
C ALA A 40 14.89 -14.33 17.73
N SER A 41 14.02 -14.90 18.57
CA SER A 41 14.16 -16.27 19.08
C SER A 41 13.84 -17.35 18.05
N THR A 42 12.77 -17.15 17.26
CA THR A 42 12.31 -18.15 16.28
C THR A 42 12.90 -17.95 14.89
N ARG A 43 13.46 -16.76 14.61
CA ARG A 43 13.86 -16.32 13.28
C ARG A 43 12.72 -16.44 12.25
N GLU A 44 11.48 -16.21 12.71
CA GLU A 44 10.28 -16.26 11.88
C GLU A 44 9.24 -15.25 12.40
N ASN A 45 8.54 -14.59 11.50
CA ASN A 45 7.40 -13.74 11.84
C ASN A 45 6.09 -14.53 11.66
N THR A 46 5.81 -15.41 12.62
CA THR A 46 4.70 -16.38 12.56
C THR A 46 3.33 -15.71 12.49
N ASP A 47 3.17 -14.50 13.07
CA ASP A 47 1.91 -13.76 13.07
C ASP A 47 1.53 -13.20 11.70
N TYR A 48 2.54 -12.78 10.90
CA TYR A 48 2.29 -12.02 9.66
C TYR A 48 2.84 -12.67 8.40
N LEU A 49 3.87 -13.52 8.52
CA LEU A 49 4.52 -14.16 7.38
C LEU A 49 4.99 -15.57 7.75
N PRO A 50 4.06 -16.47 8.13
CA PRO A 50 4.40 -17.81 8.59
C PRO A 50 5.08 -18.68 7.53
N GLY A 51 5.94 -19.59 7.96
CA GLY A 51 6.65 -20.55 7.11
C GLY A 51 7.79 -19.93 6.28
N LEU A 52 8.26 -18.74 6.66
CA LEU A 52 9.34 -18.03 5.96
C LEU A 52 10.40 -17.56 6.96
N PRO A 53 11.53 -18.29 7.07
CA PRO A 53 12.58 -17.94 8.01
C PRO A 53 13.30 -16.64 7.60
N LEU A 54 13.63 -15.82 8.59
CA LEU A 54 14.44 -14.64 8.42
C LEU A 54 15.93 -15.02 8.37
N PRO A 55 16.68 -14.62 7.33
CA PRO A 55 18.14 -14.75 7.29
C PRO A 55 18.81 -14.23 8.56
N LEU A 56 19.88 -14.88 9.01
CA LEU A 56 20.62 -14.48 10.22
C LEU A 56 21.26 -13.10 10.11
N SER A 57 21.53 -12.63 8.89
CA SER A 57 22.04 -11.29 8.60
C SER A 57 21.05 -10.15 8.92
N ILE A 58 19.75 -10.46 9.04
CA ILE A 58 18.76 -9.46 9.43
C ILE A 58 18.90 -9.14 10.92
N GLN A 59 19.14 -7.87 11.21
CA GLN A 59 19.14 -7.34 12.57
C GLN A 59 17.70 -7.07 13.03
N LEU A 60 17.42 -7.30 14.30
CA LEU A 60 16.14 -6.95 14.94
C LEU A 60 16.40 -5.75 15.83
N GLY A 61 15.79 -4.61 15.47
CA GLY A 61 15.84 -3.39 16.26
C GLY A 61 14.62 -3.26 17.18
N HIS A 62 14.84 -2.64 18.34
CA HIS A 62 13.76 -2.26 19.24
C HIS A 62 13.85 -0.76 19.55
N GLU A 63 15.05 -0.27 19.82
CA GLU A 63 15.32 1.14 20.04
C GLU A 63 15.59 1.84 18.70
N LEU A 64 14.85 2.93 18.44
CA LEU A 64 14.95 3.63 17.16
C LEU A 64 16.23 4.43 17.01
N THR A 65 16.75 5.04 18.09
CA THR A 65 17.91 5.95 18.00
C THR A 65 19.13 5.30 17.34
N PRO A 66 19.66 4.15 17.82
CA PRO A 66 20.84 3.54 17.17
C PRO A 66 20.54 3.10 15.74
N VAL A 67 19.32 2.61 15.49
CA VAL A 67 18.92 2.15 14.14
C VAL A 67 18.89 3.31 13.14
N LEU A 68 18.37 4.47 13.56
CA LEU A 68 18.25 5.64 12.68
C LEU A 68 19.62 6.33 12.45
N MET A 69 20.53 6.27 13.43
CA MET A 69 21.88 6.81 13.27
C MET A 69 22.71 6.09 12.21
N GLU A 70 22.46 4.80 11.98
CA GLU A 70 23.18 3.98 11.01
C GLU A 70 22.50 3.94 9.64
N ALA A 71 21.21 4.30 9.53
CA ALA A 71 20.43 4.13 8.33
C ALA A 71 20.74 5.19 7.25
N ASP A 72 20.98 4.74 6.01
CA ASP A 72 20.97 5.59 4.81
C ASP A 72 19.54 5.84 4.34
N VAL A 73 18.67 4.82 4.46
CA VAL A 73 17.27 4.83 4.02
C VAL A 73 16.38 4.22 5.09
N VAL A 74 15.31 4.93 5.43
CA VAL A 74 14.23 4.43 6.29
C VAL A 74 13.05 4.00 5.44
N ILE A 75 12.57 2.77 5.63
CA ILE A 75 11.38 2.22 5.00
C ILE A 75 10.25 2.17 6.04
N LEU A 76 9.17 2.92 5.82
CA LEU A 76 7.99 2.93 6.69
C LEU A 76 6.98 1.89 6.17
N ALA A 77 6.87 0.76 6.87
CA ALA A 77 6.02 -0.39 6.52
C ALA A 77 4.83 -0.54 7.49
N CYS A 78 4.19 0.56 7.82
CA CYS A 78 3.02 0.61 8.69
C CYS A 78 1.72 0.87 7.89
N PRO A 79 0.54 0.60 8.46
CA PRO A 79 -0.74 1.02 7.88
C PRO A 79 -0.82 2.55 7.70
N SER A 80 -1.56 3.01 6.68
CA SER A 80 -1.69 4.44 6.37
C SER A 80 -2.16 5.28 7.56
N GLN A 81 -3.10 4.79 8.37
CA GLN A 81 -3.62 5.49 9.54
C GLN A 81 -2.66 5.53 10.74
N ALA A 82 -1.59 4.74 10.72
CA ALA A 82 -0.54 4.76 11.74
C ALA A 82 0.71 5.51 11.29
N LEU A 83 0.69 6.08 10.07
CA LEU A 83 1.89 6.66 9.46
C LEU A 83 2.36 7.90 10.21
N ARG A 84 1.45 8.82 10.56
CA ARG A 84 1.80 10.05 11.31
C ARG A 84 2.44 9.72 12.65
N GLU A 85 1.79 8.88 13.47
CA GLU A 85 2.33 8.42 14.76
C GLU A 85 3.72 7.79 14.58
N THR A 86 3.89 6.98 13.51
CA THR A 86 5.19 6.36 13.21
C THR A 86 6.24 7.42 12.85
N CYS A 87 5.89 8.43 12.05
CA CYS A 87 6.80 9.54 11.72
C CYS A 87 7.16 10.38 12.95
N GLU A 88 6.21 10.64 13.85
CA GLU A 88 6.46 11.36 15.11
C GLU A 88 7.42 10.59 16.02
N ARG A 89 7.26 9.27 16.11
CA ARG A 89 8.21 8.40 16.81
C ARG A 89 9.61 8.45 16.17
N VAL A 90 9.69 8.39 14.84
CA VAL A 90 10.96 8.54 14.11
C VAL A 90 11.58 9.90 14.44
N ARG A 91 10.83 11.00 14.35
CA ARG A 91 11.31 12.36 14.66
C ARG A 91 11.88 12.46 16.06
N ALA A 92 11.23 11.87 17.04
CA ALA A 92 11.68 11.90 18.44
C ALA A 92 13.02 11.17 18.67
N HIS A 93 13.43 10.27 17.75
CA HIS A 93 14.62 9.44 17.87
C HIS A 93 15.68 9.71 16.78
N LEU A 94 15.47 10.69 15.92
CA LEU A 94 16.42 11.01 14.84
C LEU A 94 17.78 11.47 15.39
N GLY A 95 17.79 12.24 16.47
CA GLY A 95 19.02 12.68 17.13
C GLY A 95 20.02 13.26 16.13
N LEU A 96 21.21 12.65 16.03
CA LEU A 96 22.27 13.00 15.12
C LEU A 96 22.33 12.06 13.89
N ALA A 97 21.19 11.64 13.34
CA ALA A 97 21.09 10.77 12.17
C ALA A 97 21.54 11.50 10.88
N THR A 98 22.83 11.83 10.78
CA THR A 98 23.41 12.62 9.69
C THR A 98 23.51 11.84 8.37
N GLN A 99 23.39 10.51 8.41
CA GLN A 99 23.51 9.65 7.22
C GLN A 99 22.17 9.43 6.52
N LEU A 100 21.04 9.63 7.20
CA LEU A 100 19.70 9.41 6.64
C LEU A 100 19.41 10.41 5.52
N LYS A 101 19.17 9.89 4.31
CA LYS A 101 18.96 10.68 3.09
C LYS A 101 17.55 10.57 2.52
N LEU A 102 16.84 9.45 2.76
CA LEU A 102 15.55 9.18 2.17
C LEU A 102 14.65 8.40 3.13
N ILE A 103 13.40 8.81 3.20
CA ILE A 103 12.34 8.08 3.90
C ILE A 103 11.33 7.60 2.87
N VAL A 104 11.14 6.29 2.77
CA VAL A 104 10.24 5.65 1.78
C VAL A 104 9.03 5.07 2.49
N SER A 105 7.85 5.45 2.05
CA SER A 105 6.58 4.86 2.49
C SER A 105 6.21 3.64 1.64
N LEU A 106 5.75 2.59 2.32
CA LEU A 106 5.05 1.44 1.71
C LEU A 106 3.53 1.49 2.00
N ALA A 107 3.07 2.52 2.71
CA ALA A 107 1.66 2.69 3.06
C ALA A 107 0.80 2.99 1.82
N LYS A 108 -0.41 2.45 1.81
CA LYS A 108 -1.38 2.58 0.71
C LYS A 108 -2.71 3.08 1.26
N GLY A 109 -2.98 4.36 1.14
CA GLY A 109 -4.19 5.03 1.63
C GLY A 109 -3.92 6.48 2.01
N LEU A 110 -4.96 7.29 2.05
CA LEU A 110 -4.91 8.67 2.54
C LEU A 110 -5.15 8.69 4.06
N GLU A 111 -4.58 9.65 4.74
CA GLU A 111 -4.88 9.91 6.15
C GLU A 111 -6.33 10.40 6.30
N LEU A 112 -7.07 9.82 7.23
CA LEU A 112 -8.46 10.24 7.53
C LEU A 112 -8.48 11.67 8.11
N GLY A 113 -9.48 12.44 7.72
CA GLY A 113 -9.71 13.80 8.19
C GLY A 113 -8.87 14.86 7.47
N THR A 114 -7.61 14.59 7.16
CA THR A 114 -6.74 15.52 6.42
C THR A 114 -6.69 15.26 4.93
N HIS A 115 -6.99 14.03 4.50
CA HIS A 115 -6.83 13.52 3.12
C HIS A 115 -5.40 13.59 2.58
N LEU A 116 -4.41 13.76 3.44
CA LEU A 116 -3.01 13.80 3.05
C LEU A 116 -2.53 12.44 2.55
N ARG A 117 -1.74 12.48 1.47
CA ARG A 117 -1.03 11.31 0.96
C ARG A 117 0.12 10.91 1.90
N PRO A 118 0.59 9.66 1.88
CA PRO A 118 1.70 9.22 2.71
C PRO A 118 2.93 10.14 2.65
N SER A 119 3.33 10.57 1.44
CA SER A 119 4.46 11.50 1.28
C SER A 119 4.24 12.86 1.93
N GLU A 120 3.01 13.37 1.89
CA GLU A 120 2.65 14.64 2.53
C GLU A 120 2.62 14.53 4.06
N VAL A 121 2.12 13.41 4.59
CA VAL A 121 2.18 13.11 6.02
C VAL A 121 3.62 13.06 6.51
N ILE A 122 4.51 12.38 5.77
CA ILE A 122 5.93 12.31 6.12
C ILE A 122 6.56 13.70 6.06
N ALA A 123 6.36 14.45 4.97
CA ALA A 123 6.92 15.80 4.81
C ALA A 123 6.43 16.78 5.89
N ALA A 124 5.17 16.65 6.34
CA ALA A 124 4.63 17.48 7.42
C ALA A 124 5.30 17.23 8.78
N VAL A 125 5.76 15.99 9.03
CA VAL A 125 6.39 15.61 10.31
C VAL A 125 7.92 15.66 10.21
N LEU A 126 8.50 15.36 9.06
CA LEU A 126 9.93 15.21 8.80
C LEU A 126 10.36 16.05 7.57
N PRO A 127 10.23 17.39 7.64
CA PRO A 127 10.36 18.29 6.48
C PRO A 127 11.76 18.33 5.87
N ASP A 128 12.78 17.99 6.63
CA ASP A 128 14.19 18.11 6.21
C ASP A 128 14.64 16.92 5.33
N TYR A 129 13.84 15.87 5.23
CA TYR A 129 14.21 14.65 4.53
C TYR A 129 13.55 14.53 3.16
N ALA A 130 14.27 13.91 2.23
CA ALA A 130 13.65 13.46 0.98
C ALA A 130 12.64 12.35 1.27
N VAL A 131 11.50 12.39 0.59
CA VAL A 131 10.41 11.43 0.76
C VAL A 131 10.21 10.65 -0.53
N GLY A 132 10.01 9.34 -0.40
CA GLY A 132 9.64 8.45 -1.49
C GLY A 132 8.43 7.60 -1.16
N SER A 133 7.81 7.06 -2.20
CA SER A 133 6.75 6.06 -2.12
C SER A 133 7.08 4.88 -3.02
N LEU A 134 6.98 3.66 -2.51
CA LEU A 134 7.31 2.44 -3.24
C LEU A 134 6.07 1.54 -3.30
N THR A 135 5.57 1.27 -4.51
CA THR A 135 4.38 0.46 -4.73
C THR A 135 4.52 -0.41 -5.98
N GLY A 136 3.58 -1.32 -6.18
CA GLY A 136 3.53 -2.21 -7.34
C GLY A 136 2.81 -3.52 -7.06
N PRO A 137 2.64 -4.38 -8.08
CA PRO A 137 1.96 -5.66 -7.99
C PRO A 137 2.80 -6.67 -7.20
N THR A 138 2.69 -6.63 -5.88
CA THR A 138 3.51 -7.44 -4.99
C THR A 138 2.70 -8.15 -3.91
N ASN A 139 2.88 -9.46 -3.82
CA ASN A 139 2.45 -10.28 -2.70
C ASN A 139 3.62 -10.53 -1.76
N ALA A 140 3.44 -10.26 -0.46
CA ALA A 140 4.50 -10.38 0.54
C ALA A 140 5.14 -11.78 0.57
N ALA A 141 4.33 -12.84 0.60
CA ALA A 141 4.84 -14.21 0.66
C ALA A 141 5.56 -14.61 -0.64
N GLU A 142 5.15 -14.11 -1.79
CA GLU A 142 5.81 -14.39 -3.07
C GLU A 142 7.17 -13.70 -3.15
N VAL A 143 7.25 -12.42 -2.79
CA VAL A 143 8.52 -11.68 -2.74
C VAL A 143 9.47 -12.32 -1.72
N ALA A 144 8.99 -12.68 -0.54
CA ALA A 144 9.80 -13.36 0.47
C ALA A 144 10.29 -14.74 0.02
N ARG A 145 9.58 -15.43 -0.89
CA ARG A 145 10.05 -16.68 -1.53
C ARG A 145 10.97 -16.44 -2.73
N GLY A 146 11.20 -15.20 -3.12
CA GLY A 146 12.04 -14.85 -4.25
C GLY A 146 11.36 -15.06 -5.61
N LYS A 147 10.03 -15.03 -5.67
CA LYS A 147 9.31 -15.01 -6.95
C LYS A 147 9.50 -13.66 -7.64
N PRO A 148 9.61 -13.64 -8.97
CA PRO A 148 9.79 -12.40 -9.72
C PRO A 148 8.65 -11.40 -9.49
N ALA A 149 9.03 -10.14 -9.25
CA ALA A 149 8.11 -9.03 -9.09
C ALA A 149 8.71 -7.72 -9.64
N ALA A 150 7.87 -6.71 -9.81
CA ALA A 150 8.32 -5.38 -10.19
C ALA A 150 7.58 -4.31 -9.37
N MET A 151 8.29 -3.21 -9.08
CA MET A 151 7.76 -2.08 -8.33
C MET A 151 8.16 -0.76 -8.97
N VAL A 152 7.53 0.32 -8.54
CA VAL A 152 7.90 1.68 -8.89
C VAL A 152 8.19 2.48 -7.61
N LEU A 153 9.34 3.14 -7.60
CA LEU A 153 9.77 4.10 -6.60
C LEU A 153 9.56 5.52 -7.16
N ALA A 154 8.72 6.29 -6.50
CA ALA A 154 8.60 7.72 -6.73
C ALA A 154 9.23 8.49 -5.57
N ALA A 155 9.92 9.60 -5.83
CA ALA A 155 10.52 10.40 -4.78
C ALA A 155 10.42 11.90 -5.06
N THR A 156 10.35 12.70 -3.98
CA THR A 156 10.28 14.16 -4.05
C THR A 156 11.59 14.81 -4.48
N ARG A 157 12.70 14.09 -4.36
CA ARG A 157 14.02 14.50 -4.89
C ARG A 157 14.52 13.43 -5.84
N THR A 158 14.90 13.86 -7.03
CA THR A 158 15.52 13.04 -8.07
C THR A 158 17.04 13.23 -8.07
N GLY A 159 17.76 12.48 -8.91
CA GLY A 159 19.21 12.60 -9.09
C GLY A 159 19.97 11.33 -8.75
N ALA A 160 21.28 11.42 -8.64
CA ALA A 160 22.19 10.28 -8.49
C ALA A 160 21.82 9.37 -7.31
N PHE A 161 21.47 9.95 -6.16
CA PHE A 161 21.11 9.16 -4.98
C PHE A 161 19.84 8.32 -5.20
N LEU A 162 18.83 8.84 -5.90
CA LEU A 162 17.65 8.04 -6.23
C LEU A 162 18.00 6.85 -7.15
N THR A 163 18.92 7.04 -8.09
CA THR A 163 19.44 5.97 -8.94
C THR A 163 20.21 4.92 -8.13
N GLU A 164 21.01 5.34 -7.15
CA GLU A 164 21.69 4.43 -6.22
C GLU A 164 20.67 3.63 -5.39
N VAL A 165 19.63 4.26 -4.86
CA VAL A 165 18.55 3.58 -4.12
C VAL A 165 17.79 2.62 -5.04
N GLN A 166 17.46 3.03 -6.28
CA GLN A 166 16.83 2.15 -7.27
C GLN A 166 17.68 0.89 -7.51
N ALA A 167 18.97 1.05 -7.70
CA ALA A 167 19.89 -0.06 -7.88
C ALA A 167 19.97 -0.95 -6.63
N ALA A 168 20.04 -0.36 -5.45
CA ALA A 168 20.08 -1.08 -4.17
C ALA A 168 18.79 -1.87 -3.88
N LEU A 169 17.63 -1.38 -4.32
CA LEU A 169 16.35 -2.07 -4.17
C LEU A 169 16.13 -3.14 -5.24
N SER A 170 16.85 -3.07 -6.37
CA SER A 170 16.68 -3.98 -7.50
C SER A 170 17.57 -5.21 -7.38
N GLY A 171 17.09 -6.35 -7.86
CA GLY A 171 17.84 -7.60 -7.87
C GLY A 171 17.25 -8.63 -8.82
N PRO A 172 17.75 -9.87 -8.82
CA PRO A 172 17.31 -10.90 -9.76
C PRO A 172 15.82 -11.23 -9.69
N THR A 173 15.19 -10.99 -8.55
CA THR A 173 13.77 -11.34 -8.31
C THR A 173 12.87 -10.13 -8.09
N LEU A 174 13.42 -8.93 -7.94
CA LEU A 174 12.63 -7.71 -7.83
C LEU A 174 13.23 -6.61 -8.68
N ARG A 175 12.47 -6.10 -9.65
CA ARG A 175 12.88 -4.96 -10.46
C ARG A 175 12.17 -3.69 -10.00
N VAL A 176 12.94 -2.64 -9.73
CA VAL A 176 12.41 -1.34 -9.33
C VAL A 176 12.58 -0.34 -10.48
N TYR A 177 11.49 0.29 -10.87
CA TYR A 177 11.46 1.43 -11.80
C TYR A 177 11.33 2.73 -11.00
N THR A 178 11.68 3.85 -11.57
CA THR A 178 11.53 5.16 -10.93
C THR A 178 10.61 6.08 -11.71
N THR A 179 9.98 7.01 -11.01
CA THR A 179 9.17 8.10 -11.57
C THR A 179 9.25 9.33 -10.67
N ASP A 180 8.95 10.51 -11.21
CA ASP A 180 8.82 11.76 -10.48
C ASP A 180 7.38 12.04 -9.99
N ASP A 181 6.40 11.23 -10.43
CA ASP A 181 4.99 11.37 -10.05
C ASP A 181 4.67 10.62 -8.74
N VAL A 182 5.05 11.22 -7.62
CA VAL A 182 4.74 10.67 -6.29
C VAL A 182 3.23 10.57 -6.06
N ALA A 183 2.48 11.57 -6.51
CA ALA A 183 1.03 11.61 -6.36
C ALA A 183 0.35 10.43 -7.08
N GLY A 184 0.70 10.21 -8.34
CA GLY A 184 0.13 9.11 -9.13
C GLY A 184 0.43 7.74 -8.56
N VAL A 185 1.66 7.52 -8.10
CA VAL A 185 2.07 6.26 -7.45
C VAL A 185 1.29 6.01 -6.16
N GLU A 186 1.07 7.03 -5.34
CA GLU A 186 0.32 6.91 -4.08
C GLU A 186 -1.18 6.76 -4.30
N PHE A 187 -1.77 7.51 -5.23
CA PHE A 187 -3.20 7.39 -5.57
C PHE A 187 -3.51 6.02 -6.19
N GLY A 188 -2.69 5.56 -7.14
CA GLY A 188 -2.87 4.25 -7.76
C GLY A 188 -2.79 3.11 -6.74
N GLY A 189 -1.74 3.11 -5.92
CA GLY A 189 -1.55 2.13 -4.85
C GLY A 189 -2.66 2.14 -3.79
N SER A 190 -3.33 3.27 -3.59
CA SER A 190 -4.43 3.43 -2.63
C SER A 190 -5.79 3.02 -3.24
N LEU A 191 -6.17 3.61 -4.36
CA LEU A 191 -7.47 3.40 -5.03
C LEU A 191 -7.69 1.94 -5.46
N LYS A 192 -6.63 1.22 -5.84
CA LYS A 192 -6.75 -0.21 -6.17
C LYS A 192 -7.43 -1.03 -5.07
N ASN A 193 -7.24 -0.66 -3.81
CA ASN A 193 -7.83 -1.36 -2.67
C ASN A 193 -9.35 -1.22 -2.62
N VAL A 194 -9.87 -0.07 -3.05
CA VAL A 194 -11.31 0.18 -3.20
C VAL A 194 -11.87 -0.70 -4.31
N TYR A 195 -11.22 -0.69 -5.47
CA TYR A 195 -11.67 -1.48 -6.63
C TYR A 195 -11.50 -2.98 -6.41
N ALA A 196 -10.57 -3.39 -5.56
CA ALA A 196 -10.46 -4.79 -5.14
C ALA A 196 -11.67 -5.24 -4.30
N ILE A 197 -12.24 -4.36 -3.46
CA ILE A 197 -13.52 -4.64 -2.78
C ILE A 197 -14.64 -4.81 -3.82
N ALA A 198 -14.72 -3.92 -4.82
CA ALA A 198 -15.71 -4.03 -5.90
C ALA A 198 -15.58 -5.36 -6.68
N ALA A 199 -14.33 -5.75 -7.03
CA ALA A 199 -14.06 -7.02 -7.71
C ALA A 199 -14.46 -8.21 -6.84
N GLY A 200 -14.21 -8.14 -5.54
CA GLY A 200 -14.68 -9.13 -4.59
C GLY A 200 -16.21 -9.24 -4.53
N CYS A 201 -16.92 -8.11 -4.47
CA CYS A 201 -18.40 -8.11 -4.52
C CYS A 201 -18.91 -8.81 -5.80
N SER A 202 -18.27 -8.55 -6.96
CA SER A 202 -18.58 -9.23 -8.21
C SER A 202 -18.36 -10.75 -8.12
N ASP A 203 -17.30 -11.19 -7.45
CA ASP A 203 -17.02 -12.62 -7.22
C ASP A 203 -18.07 -13.25 -6.31
N GLY A 204 -18.43 -12.61 -5.20
CA GLY A 204 -19.45 -13.09 -4.27
C GLY A 204 -20.85 -13.19 -4.89
N LEU A 205 -21.18 -12.26 -5.78
CA LEU A 205 -22.42 -12.29 -6.60
C LEU A 205 -22.35 -13.27 -7.78
N LYS A 206 -21.21 -13.92 -8.02
CA LYS A 206 -20.97 -14.90 -9.11
C LYS A 206 -21.28 -14.36 -10.51
N LEU A 207 -20.88 -13.10 -10.79
CA LEU A 207 -21.22 -12.40 -12.04
C LEU A 207 -20.36 -12.80 -13.25
N GLY A 208 -19.30 -13.58 -13.04
CA GLY A 208 -18.43 -14.12 -14.08
C GLY A 208 -17.36 -13.16 -14.60
N ASP A 209 -16.56 -13.66 -15.54
CA ASP A 209 -15.32 -13.01 -15.99
C ASP A 209 -15.56 -11.75 -16.83
N ASN A 210 -16.64 -11.73 -17.65
CA ASN A 210 -16.98 -10.55 -18.45
C ASN A 210 -17.26 -9.33 -17.56
N THR A 211 -18.01 -9.53 -16.47
CA THR A 211 -18.31 -8.46 -15.49
C THR A 211 -17.03 -8.00 -14.80
N LYS A 212 -16.17 -8.93 -14.41
CA LYS A 212 -14.88 -8.59 -13.78
C LYS A 212 -13.99 -7.81 -14.74
N ALA A 213 -13.87 -8.22 -16.01
CA ALA A 213 -13.07 -7.51 -17.02
C ALA A 213 -13.60 -6.08 -17.25
N ALA A 214 -14.93 -5.93 -17.42
CA ALA A 214 -15.56 -4.62 -17.55
C ALA A 214 -15.34 -3.75 -16.32
N LEU A 215 -15.49 -4.30 -15.11
CA LEU A 215 -15.25 -3.59 -13.85
C LEU A 215 -13.81 -3.09 -13.76
N LEU A 216 -12.81 -3.92 -14.07
CA LEU A 216 -11.40 -3.51 -14.01
C LEU A 216 -11.08 -2.40 -15.02
N THR A 217 -11.62 -2.49 -16.24
CA THR A 217 -11.45 -1.45 -17.26
C THR A 217 -12.06 -0.12 -16.78
N ARG A 218 -13.27 -0.16 -16.23
CA ARG A 218 -13.93 1.05 -15.71
C ARG A 218 -13.28 1.59 -14.43
N ALA A 219 -12.78 0.70 -13.58
CA ALA A 219 -12.02 1.06 -12.38
C ALA A 219 -10.71 1.79 -12.74
N LEU A 220 -9.99 1.33 -13.76
CA LEU A 220 -8.80 2.02 -14.25
C LEU A 220 -9.15 3.41 -14.79
N ALA A 221 -10.20 3.51 -15.62
CA ALA A 221 -10.64 4.80 -16.16
C ALA A 221 -11.07 5.78 -15.04
N GLU A 222 -11.71 5.28 -13.98
CA GLU A 222 -12.05 6.09 -12.80
C GLU A 222 -10.81 6.47 -11.99
N MET A 223 -9.88 5.55 -11.79
CA MET A 223 -8.60 5.79 -11.11
C MET A 223 -7.80 6.91 -11.80
N VAL A 224 -7.70 6.86 -13.14
CA VAL A 224 -7.05 7.91 -13.95
C VAL A 224 -7.76 9.24 -13.75
N ARG A 225 -9.09 9.28 -13.87
CA ARG A 225 -9.89 10.50 -13.74
C ARG A 225 -9.71 11.14 -12.35
N VAL A 226 -9.83 10.33 -11.28
CA VAL A 226 -9.65 10.80 -9.90
C VAL A 226 -8.23 11.30 -9.69
N GLY A 227 -7.23 10.51 -10.09
CA GLY A 227 -5.83 10.86 -9.87
C GLY A 227 -5.40 12.11 -10.63
N VAL A 228 -5.81 12.26 -11.90
CA VAL A 228 -5.50 13.46 -12.70
C VAL A 228 -6.17 14.69 -12.13
N ALA A 229 -7.44 14.59 -11.69
CA ALA A 229 -8.14 15.69 -11.04
C ALA A 229 -7.46 16.11 -9.71
N LEU A 230 -6.68 15.21 -9.09
CA LEU A 230 -5.90 15.47 -7.89
C LEU A 230 -4.41 15.80 -8.18
N GLY A 231 -4.06 16.05 -9.45
CA GLY A 231 -2.73 16.52 -9.85
C GLY A 231 -1.71 15.46 -10.22
N ALA A 232 -2.09 14.19 -10.35
CA ALA A 232 -1.22 13.13 -10.84
C ALA A 232 -1.16 13.09 -12.37
N LYS A 233 -0.13 12.41 -12.92
CA LYS A 233 0.04 12.17 -14.35
C LYS A 233 -0.76 10.94 -14.79
N ALA A 234 -1.51 11.03 -15.90
CA ALA A 234 -2.32 9.93 -16.41
C ALA A 234 -1.50 8.66 -16.70
N GLU A 235 -0.31 8.82 -17.24
CA GLU A 235 0.60 7.74 -17.63
C GLU A 235 0.97 6.83 -16.46
N THR A 236 1.07 7.39 -15.26
CA THR A 236 1.44 6.64 -14.04
C THR A 236 0.44 5.52 -13.74
N PHE A 237 -0.84 5.76 -14.04
CA PHE A 237 -1.89 4.79 -13.76
C PHE A 237 -1.90 3.58 -14.71
N TYR A 238 -1.29 3.68 -15.88
CA TYR A 238 -1.12 2.55 -16.80
C TYR A 238 0.10 1.68 -16.47
N GLY A 239 0.94 2.14 -15.52
CA GLY A 239 2.14 1.45 -15.07
C GLY A 239 1.91 0.49 -13.89
N LEU A 240 3.03 0.13 -13.25
CA LEU A 240 3.07 -0.82 -12.13
C LEU A 240 2.31 -0.30 -10.89
N GLY A 241 2.40 1.00 -10.60
CA GLY A 241 1.73 1.62 -9.44
C GLY A 241 0.21 1.79 -9.60
N GLY A 242 -0.29 1.70 -10.84
CA GLY A 242 -1.72 1.78 -11.18
C GLY A 242 -2.26 0.42 -11.63
N PHE A 243 -2.31 0.20 -12.96
CA PHE A 243 -2.92 -0.97 -13.58
C PHE A 243 -2.32 -2.29 -13.08
N GLY A 244 -0.98 -2.37 -12.99
CA GLY A 244 -0.32 -3.59 -12.54
C GLY A 244 -0.79 -4.02 -11.14
N ASP A 245 -0.76 -3.08 -10.19
CA ASP A 245 -1.17 -3.35 -8.80
C ASP A 245 -2.69 -3.51 -8.67
N LEU A 246 -3.49 -2.84 -9.51
CA LEU A 246 -4.93 -3.01 -9.62
C LEU A 246 -5.29 -4.46 -10.02
N VAL A 247 -4.74 -4.94 -11.14
CA VAL A 247 -5.00 -6.30 -11.63
C VAL A 247 -4.60 -7.34 -10.61
N ALA A 248 -3.36 -7.27 -10.09
CA ALA A 248 -2.86 -8.23 -9.11
C ALA A 248 -3.74 -8.28 -7.85
N THR A 249 -4.23 -7.12 -7.39
CA THR A 249 -5.05 -7.03 -6.17
C THR A 249 -6.48 -7.49 -6.39
N CYS A 250 -7.07 -7.24 -7.57
CA CYS A 250 -8.43 -7.62 -7.90
C CYS A 250 -8.58 -9.09 -8.29
N THR A 251 -7.50 -9.75 -8.75
CA THR A 251 -7.53 -11.15 -9.18
C THR A 251 -6.87 -12.11 -8.19
N GLY A 252 -5.92 -11.62 -7.40
CA GLY A 252 -5.15 -12.43 -6.46
C GLY A 252 -6.01 -12.99 -5.31
N ALA A 253 -5.97 -14.30 -5.09
CA ALA A 253 -6.66 -14.96 -3.98
C ALA A 253 -6.15 -14.52 -2.60
N TRP A 254 -4.94 -13.97 -2.53
CA TRP A 254 -4.30 -13.43 -1.34
C TRP A 254 -4.80 -12.05 -0.94
N SER A 255 -5.58 -11.38 -1.79
CA SER A 255 -6.02 -10.00 -1.57
C SER A 255 -7.11 -9.91 -0.51
N ARG A 256 -6.75 -9.36 0.64
CA ARG A 256 -7.69 -9.12 1.76
C ARG A 256 -8.87 -8.24 1.37
N ASN A 257 -8.64 -7.21 0.57
CA ASN A 257 -9.70 -6.33 0.09
C ASN A 257 -10.67 -7.07 -0.83
N ARG A 258 -10.15 -7.90 -1.75
CA ARG A 258 -10.98 -8.73 -2.61
C ARG A 258 -11.79 -9.75 -1.81
N THR A 259 -11.16 -10.47 -0.86
CA THR A 259 -11.84 -11.44 0.00
C THR A 259 -12.92 -10.77 0.85
N PHE A 260 -12.62 -9.58 1.40
CA PHE A 260 -13.61 -8.79 2.13
C PHE A 260 -14.82 -8.44 1.25
N GLY A 261 -14.58 -7.96 0.03
CA GLY A 261 -15.65 -7.70 -0.96
C GLY A 261 -16.43 -8.95 -1.34
N GLN A 262 -15.76 -10.10 -1.47
CA GLN A 262 -16.42 -11.36 -1.79
C GLN A 262 -17.45 -11.74 -0.71
N HIS A 263 -17.09 -11.66 0.56
CA HIS A 263 -18.03 -11.91 1.65
C HIS A 263 -19.19 -10.90 1.69
N LEU A 264 -18.96 -9.64 1.33
CA LEU A 264 -20.04 -8.66 1.17
C LEU A 264 -20.99 -9.07 0.04
N GLY A 265 -20.47 -9.54 -1.10
CA GLY A 265 -21.25 -10.08 -2.22
C GLY A 265 -22.04 -11.34 -1.85
N GLU A 266 -21.54 -12.14 -0.92
CA GLU A 266 -22.19 -13.33 -0.36
C GLU A 266 -23.24 -12.98 0.72
N GLY A 267 -23.40 -11.69 1.06
CA GLY A 267 -24.43 -11.20 1.99
C GLY A 267 -23.96 -10.90 3.42
N ALA A 268 -22.66 -10.99 3.70
CA ALA A 268 -22.12 -10.60 4.99
C ALA A 268 -22.18 -9.08 5.18
N LYS A 269 -22.27 -8.61 6.43
CA LYS A 269 -22.23 -7.19 6.78
C LYS A 269 -20.79 -6.72 6.98
N ALA A 270 -20.48 -5.49 6.53
CA ALA A 270 -19.17 -4.90 6.70
C ALA A 270 -18.73 -4.81 8.18
N SER A 271 -19.65 -4.44 9.07
CA SER A 271 -19.40 -4.37 10.53
C SER A 271 -18.91 -5.70 11.10
N ASP A 272 -19.55 -6.80 10.72
CA ASP A 272 -19.25 -8.12 11.27
C ASP A 272 -17.90 -8.64 10.76
N LEU A 273 -17.61 -8.40 9.46
CA LEU A 273 -16.34 -8.74 8.85
C LEU A 273 -15.16 -7.95 9.46
N LEU A 274 -15.37 -6.66 9.76
CA LEU A 274 -14.36 -5.83 10.41
C LEU A 274 -14.11 -6.27 11.85
N ALA A 275 -15.14 -6.60 12.60
CA ALA A 275 -15.03 -7.07 13.98
C ALA A 275 -14.29 -8.42 14.07
N ALA A 276 -14.49 -9.31 13.10
CA ALA A 276 -13.83 -10.61 13.03
C ALA A 276 -12.38 -10.55 12.50
N SER A 277 -11.99 -9.45 11.85
CA SER A 277 -10.69 -9.35 11.17
C SER A 277 -9.56 -9.01 12.15
N LYS A 278 -8.51 -9.84 12.19
CA LYS A 278 -7.25 -9.54 12.90
C LYS A 278 -6.33 -8.61 12.10
N SER A 279 -6.61 -8.39 10.82
CA SER A 279 -5.75 -7.61 9.93
C SER A 279 -6.49 -6.42 9.33
N VAL A 280 -5.74 -5.35 9.02
CA VAL A 280 -6.33 -4.13 8.45
C VAL A 280 -6.81 -4.39 7.02
N VAL A 281 -8.06 -4.01 6.73
CA VAL A 281 -8.64 -3.92 5.39
C VAL A 281 -8.47 -2.46 4.93
N GLU A 282 -7.34 -2.18 4.26
CA GLU A 282 -6.97 -0.80 3.86
C GLU A 282 -8.05 -0.15 2.97
N GLY A 283 -8.69 -0.93 2.11
CA GLY A 283 -9.75 -0.45 1.22
C GLY A 283 -10.95 0.15 1.94
N TYR A 284 -11.25 -0.30 3.16
CA TYR A 284 -12.34 0.26 3.95
C TYR A 284 -12.07 1.76 4.24
N ARG A 285 -10.96 2.06 4.91
CA ARG A 285 -10.59 3.44 5.24
C ARG A 285 -10.26 4.29 4.01
N THR A 286 -9.64 3.68 3.00
CA THR A 286 -9.35 4.35 1.73
C THR A 286 -10.64 4.81 1.03
N THR A 287 -11.69 3.99 1.07
CA THR A 287 -12.99 4.36 0.50
C THR A 287 -13.56 5.60 1.18
N GLU A 288 -13.51 5.68 2.51
CA GLU A 288 -13.97 6.84 3.28
C GLU A 288 -13.24 8.11 2.88
N SER A 289 -11.90 8.07 2.91
CA SER A 289 -11.06 9.23 2.57
C SER A 289 -11.27 9.72 1.15
N PHE A 290 -11.25 8.83 0.16
CA PHE A 290 -11.42 9.24 -1.23
C PHE A 290 -12.85 9.67 -1.56
N ALA A 291 -13.88 9.07 -0.95
CA ALA A 291 -15.25 9.51 -1.13
C ALA A 291 -15.45 10.95 -0.61
N GLY A 292 -14.90 11.26 0.57
CA GLY A 292 -14.89 12.61 1.11
C GLY A 292 -14.17 13.59 0.17
N LEU A 293 -12.94 13.26 -0.22
CA LEU A 293 -12.13 14.09 -1.11
C LEU A 293 -12.76 14.30 -2.48
N CYS A 294 -13.33 13.27 -3.11
CA CYS A 294 -14.03 13.39 -4.38
C CYS A 294 -15.27 14.28 -4.28
N LYS A 295 -16.03 14.16 -3.17
CA LYS A 295 -17.18 15.01 -2.91
C LYS A 295 -16.80 16.48 -2.76
N GLU A 296 -15.76 16.77 -1.98
CA GLU A 296 -15.25 18.13 -1.76
C GLU A 296 -14.75 18.78 -3.06
N ARG A 297 -14.15 18.00 -3.94
CA ARG A 297 -13.55 18.46 -5.20
C ARG A 297 -14.47 18.33 -6.41
N GLY A 298 -15.69 17.81 -6.25
CA GLY A 298 -16.64 17.61 -7.35
C GLY A 298 -16.17 16.60 -8.40
N ILE A 299 -15.41 15.56 -7.99
CA ILE A 299 -14.86 14.57 -8.90
C ILE A 299 -15.86 13.42 -9.09
N ASP A 300 -16.22 13.10 -10.36
CA ASP A 300 -17.09 11.95 -10.69
C ASP A 300 -16.37 10.63 -10.47
N ALA A 301 -16.75 9.91 -9.43
CA ALA A 301 -16.18 8.62 -9.05
C ALA A 301 -17.28 7.59 -8.70
N PRO A 302 -18.05 7.12 -9.71
CA PRO A 302 -19.24 6.31 -9.48
C PRO A 302 -18.97 4.95 -8.83
N ILE A 303 -17.87 4.24 -9.18
CA ILE A 303 -17.55 2.95 -8.56
C ILE A 303 -17.18 3.16 -7.10
N LEU A 304 -16.31 4.12 -6.82
CA LEU A 304 -15.95 4.52 -5.46
C LEU A 304 -17.20 4.91 -4.64
N GLY A 305 -18.11 5.68 -5.24
CA GLY A 305 -19.35 6.09 -4.60
C GLY A 305 -20.27 4.92 -4.24
N GLU A 306 -20.39 3.92 -5.13
CA GLU A 306 -21.18 2.73 -4.84
C GLU A 306 -20.51 1.85 -3.76
N ILE A 307 -19.18 1.70 -3.79
CA ILE A 307 -18.46 0.99 -2.72
C ILE A 307 -18.60 1.71 -1.38
N HIS A 308 -18.58 3.05 -1.37
CA HIS A 308 -18.86 3.81 -0.15
C HIS A 308 -20.25 3.49 0.40
N ARG A 309 -21.29 3.48 -0.45
CA ARG A 309 -22.66 3.14 -0.02
C ARG A 309 -22.78 1.72 0.52
N ILE A 310 -22.10 0.75 -0.10
CA ILE A 310 -22.07 -0.63 0.41
C ILE A 310 -21.45 -0.67 1.81
N LEU A 311 -20.31 0.01 2.01
CA LEU A 311 -19.51 -0.10 3.22
C LEU A 311 -20.10 0.69 4.40
N TYR A 312 -20.67 1.85 4.15
CA TYR A 312 -21.05 2.82 5.19
C TYR A 312 -22.56 3.07 5.30
N GLU A 313 -23.32 2.78 4.24
CA GLU A 313 -24.77 2.99 4.21
C GLU A 313 -25.55 1.68 4.13
N GLY A 314 -24.86 0.54 4.06
CA GLY A 314 -25.48 -0.79 4.04
C GLY A 314 -26.19 -1.14 2.73
N LYS A 315 -25.88 -0.44 1.62
CA LYS A 315 -26.48 -0.73 0.31
C LYS A 315 -26.10 -2.15 -0.15
N PRO A 316 -27.06 -3.00 -0.58
CA PRO A 316 -26.75 -4.31 -1.13
C PRO A 316 -25.84 -4.23 -2.37
N PRO A 317 -24.80 -5.08 -2.50
CA PRO A 317 -23.92 -5.07 -3.68
C PRO A 317 -24.64 -5.26 -5.02
N ALA A 318 -25.73 -6.04 -5.06
CA ALA A 318 -26.53 -6.21 -6.28
C ALA A 318 -27.24 -4.91 -6.71
N GLU A 319 -27.71 -4.10 -5.76
CA GLU A 319 -28.32 -2.80 -6.04
C GLU A 319 -27.27 -1.79 -6.53
N ALA A 320 -26.05 -1.84 -5.97
CA ALA A 320 -24.94 -1.01 -6.41
C ALA A 320 -24.54 -1.33 -7.86
N LEU A 321 -24.50 -2.63 -8.22
CA LEU A 321 -24.29 -3.05 -9.61
C LEU A 321 -25.39 -2.49 -10.53
N THR A 322 -26.66 -2.64 -10.17
CA THR A 322 -27.79 -2.11 -10.93
C THR A 322 -27.65 -0.62 -11.15
N ALA A 323 -27.30 0.13 -10.11
CA ALA A 323 -27.10 1.58 -10.19
C ALA A 323 -25.97 1.95 -11.17
N LEU A 324 -24.87 1.18 -11.19
CA LEU A 324 -23.79 1.40 -12.15
C LEU A 324 -24.20 1.09 -13.60
N MET A 325 -24.97 0.03 -13.81
CA MET A 325 -25.41 -0.43 -15.13
C MET A 325 -26.52 0.44 -15.76
N THR A 326 -27.29 1.15 -14.95
CA THR A 326 -28.40 2.01 -15.40
C THR A 326 -28.01 3.48 -15.52
N ARG A 327 -26.72 3.82 -15.38
CA ARG A 327 -26.23 5.17 -15.65
C ARG A 327 -26.46 5.60 -17.11
N GLU A 328 -26.54 6.91 -17.31
CA GLU A 328 -26.62 7.47 -18.67
C GLU A 328 -25.52 6.93 -19.57
N LEU A 329 -25.91 6.60 -20.82
CA LEU A 329 -24.99 6.12 -21.84
C LEU A 329 -24.02 7.23 -22.25
N LYS A 330 -22.75 6.90 -22.36
CA LYS A 330 -21.71 7.84 -22.81
C LYS A 330 -20.68 7.14 -23.70
N ARG A 331 -19.94 7.93 -24.46
CA ARG A 331 -18.78 7.42 -25.22
C ARG A 331 -17.69 6.93 -24.26
N GLU A 332 -16.96 5.93 -24.71
CA GLU A 332 -15.79 5.43 -23.99
C GLU A 332 -14.59 6.36 -24.12
#